data_a1858737f06b07ad5293db3c4f861f99
#
_entry.id   a1858737f06b07ad5293db3c4f861f99
#
_cell.length_a   1.000
_cell.length_b   1.000
_cell.length_c   1.000
_cell.angle_alpha   90.00
_cell.angle_beta   90.00
_cell.angle_gamma   90.00
#
_symmetry.space_group_name_H-M   'P 1'
#
loop_
_entity.id
_entity.type
_entity.pdbx_description
1 polymer ?
#
loop_
_entity_poly.entity_id
_entity_poly.type
_entity_poly.pdbx_seq_one_letter_code
_entity_poly.pdbx_strand_id
1 'polypeptide(L)'
;MLLVVVLPIVYFAAISLLPDKAITEEPKILLDLLSIQQGALAYRPFWTTVFTTLLCPILYLSVPIICSVAAASCTFFGEKENGTIETLFLSSMSAKSVFHAKITVCTLISVIISWISFVVFGITVSIADLLLGAPYFFNLEWLVLALLLTPVLSLFSVVFVSSVLSRVYNMTESLQTVGYLLLPFIVLYLIQFTGVFRVTMPMIALIAVVLGVFAIILFNLSSRKFQAELLFGRSSEE
;
A
#
# COMPACT_ATOMS: atom_id res chain seq x y z
N MET A 1 1.86 -2.18 -10.25
CA MET A 1 0.62 -1.87 -10.97
C MET A 1 0.11 -3.05 -11.78
N LEU A 2 0.91 -3.61 -12.67
CA LEU A 2 0.53 -4.73 -13.56
C LEU A 2 0.06 -5.96 -12.77
N LEU A 3 0.72 -6.32 -11.68
CA LEU A 3 0.40 -7.47 -10.83
C LEU A 3 -0.99 -7.33 -10.18
N VAL A 4 -1.38 -6.13 -9.75
CA VAL A 4 -2.69 -5.87 -9.10
C VAL A 4 -3.86 -5.98 -10.08
N VAL A 5 -3.61 -5.86 -11.37
CA VAL A 5 -4.63 -6.02 -12.42
C VAL A 5 -4.61 -7.44 -12.99
N VAL A 6 -3.43 -7.97 -13.29
CA VAL A 6 -3.27 -9.28 -13.92
C VAL A 6 -3.70 -10.41 -12.99
N LEU A 7 -3.36 -10.35 -11.71
CA LEU A 7 -3.67 -11.43 -10.76
C LEU A 7 -5.19 -11.62 -10.57
N PRO A 8 -6.01 -10.57 -10.35
CA PRO A 8 -7.46 -10.72 -10.36
C PRO A 8 -8.02 -11.25 -11.68
N ILE A 9 -7.52 -10.77 -12.83
CA ILE A 9 -7.98 -11.26 -14.14
C ILE A 9 -7.73 -12.77 -14.27
N VAL A 10 -6.52 -13.23 -13.94
CA VAL A 10 -6.18 -14.66 -14.00
C VAL A 10 -7.04 -15.47 -13.03
N TYR A 11 -7.27 -14.97 -11.83
CA TYR A 11 -8.11 -15.62 -10.84
C TYR A 11 -9.57 -15.75 -11.31
N PHE A 12 -10.17 -14.68 -11.81
CA PHE A 12 -11.54 -14.68 -12.31
C PHE A 12 -11.68 -15.54 -13.57
N ALA A 13 -10.69 -15.52 -14.45
CA ALA A 13 -10.67 -16.43 -15.60
C ALA A 13 -10.60 -17.90 -15.16
N ALA A 14 -9.78 -18.21 -14.15
CA ALA A 14 -9.70 -19.56 -13.61
C ALA A 14 -11.03 -20.02 -12.99
N ILE A 15 -11.69 -19.16 -12.20
CA ILE A 15 -13.00 -19.47 -11.61
C ILE A 15 -14.08 -19.65 -12.68
N SER A 16 -14.07 -18.86 -13.75
CA SER A 16 -15.05 -18.97 -14.84
C SER A 16 -14.98 -20.32 -15.59
N LEU A 17 -13.81 -20.95 -15.59
CA LEU A 17 -13.59 -22.28 -16.22
C LEU A 17 -14.05 -23.44 -15.31
N LEU A 18 -14.21 -23.21 -13.99
CA LEU A 18 -14.67 -24.26 -13.08
C LEU A 18 -16.17 -24.51 -13.24
N PRO A 19 -16.62 -25.79 -13.15
CA PRO A 19 -18.04 -26.11 -13.18
C PRO A 19 -18.75 -25.52 -11.95
N ASP A 20 -19.95 -25.00 -12.18
CA ASP A 20 -20.78 -24.42 -11.12
C ASP A 20 -21.41 -25.56 -10.30
N LYS A 21 -20.68 -26.12 -9.34
CA LYS A 21 -21.14 -27.15 -8.43
C LYS A 21 -21.66 -26.49 -7.15
N ALA A 22 -22.74 -27.04 -6.59
CA ALA A 22 -23.16 -26.66 -5.25
C ALA A 22 -22.03 -26.95 -4.27
N ILE A 23 -21.71 -25.99 -3.40
CA ILE A 23 -20.68 -26.17 -2.36
C ILE A 23 -21.26 -27.15 -1.34
N THR A 24 -20.68 -28.36 -1.29
CA THR A 24 -21.13 -29.40 -0.36
C THR A 24 -20.62 -29.18 1.08
N GLU A 25 -19.48 -28.49 1.20
CA GLU A 25 -18.86 -28.14 2.48
C GLU A 25 -18.32 -26.72 2.44
N GLU A 26 -19.16 -25.75 2.81
CA GLU A 26 -18.72 -24.36 2.95
C GLU A 26 -17.96 -24.19 4.27
N PRO A 27 -16.76 -23.60 4.28
CA PRO A 27 -16.05 -23.31 5.52
C PRO A 27 -16.82 -22.26 6.32
N LYS A 28 -17.43 -22.68 7.44
CA LYS A 28 -18.28 -21.83 8.32
C LYS A 28 -17.62 -20.50 8.68
N ILE A 29 -16.30 -20.52 8.90
CA ILE A 29 -15.51 -19.32 9.23
C ILE A 29 -15.59 -18.27 8.12
N LEU A 30 -15.53 -18.67 6.84
CA LEU A 30 -15.62 -17.74 5.72
C LEU A 30 -17.04 -17.19 5.53
N LEU A 31 -18.06 -18.00 5.80
CA LEU A 31 -19.46 -17.54 5.77
C LEU A 31 -19.73 -16.49 6.84
N ASP A 32 -19.26 -16.72 8.05
CA ASP A 32 -19.41 -15.77 9.16
C ASP A 32 -18.65 -14.46 8.87
N LEU A 33 -17.42 -14.55 8.32
CA LEU A 33 -16.62 -13.39 7.92
C LEU A 33 -17.31 -12.54 6.84
N LEU A 34 -17.92 -13.19 5.86
CA LEU A 34 -18.58 -12.49 4.75
C LEU A 34 -20.02 -12.10 5.10
N SER A 35 -20.55 -12.53 6.26
CA SER A 35 -21.96 -12.36 6.68
C SER A 35 -22.94 -12.91 5.64
N ILE A 36 -22.58 -14.01 4.98
CA ILE A 36 -23.36 -14.69 3.95
C ILE A 36 -24.08 -15.88 4.60
N GLN A 37 -25.36 -16.04 4.32
CA GLN A 37 -26.10 -17.22 4.77
C GLN A 37 -25.68 -18.46 4.00
N GLN A 38 -25.61 -19.61 4.68
CA GLN A 38 -25.27 -20.90 4.05
C GLN A 38 -26.20 -21.18 2.86
N GLY A 39 -25.62 -21.53 1.69
CA GLY A 39 -26.37 -21.83 0.48
C GLY A 39 -26.91 -20.59 -0.27
N ALA A 40 -26.60 -19.37 0.17
CA ALA A 40 -27.09 -18.15 -0.49
C ALA A 40 -26.40 -17.87 -1.84
N LEU A 41 -25.20 -18.38 -2.05
CA LEU A 41 -24.43 -18.18 -3.26
C LEU A 41 -24.01 -19.52 -3.88
N ALA A 42 -23.97 -19.57 -5.21
CA ALA A 42 -23.37 -20.68 -5.95
C ALA A 42 -21.83 -20.65 -5.79
N TYR A 43 -21.15 -21.71 -6.22
CA TYR A 43 -19.71 -21.88 -6.05
C TYR A 43 -18.88 -20.69 -6.60
N ARG A 44 -19.17 -20.27 -7.82
CA ARG A 44 -18.43 -19.18 -8.49
C ARG A 44 -18.58 -17.84 -7.77
N PRO A 45 -19.80 -17.31 -7.50
CA PRO A 45 -19.96 -16.04 -6.81
C PRO A 45 -19.42 -16.07 -5.37
N PHE A 46 -19.48 -17.20 -4.66
CA PHE A 46 -18.90 -17.35 -3.33
C PHE A 46 -17.38 -17.11 -3.35
N TRP A 47 -16.65 -17.85 -4.16
CA TRP A 47 -15.18 -17.70 -4.23
C TRP A 47 -14.76 -16.36 -4.82
N THR A 48 -15.54 -15.77 -5.71
CA THR A 48 -15.33 -14.41 -6.18
C THR A 48 -15.43 -13.42 -5.02
N THR A 49 -16.46 -13.52 -4.18
CA THR A 49 -16.64 -12.64 -3.01
C THR A 49 -15.54 -12.84 -1.97
N VAL A 50 -15.12 -14.09 -1.72
CA VAL A 50 -13.97 -14.39 -0.83
C VAL A 50 -12.72 -13.68 -1.32
N PHE A 51 -12.40 -13.81 -2.61
CA PHE A 51 -11.22 -13.19 -3.19
C PHE A 51 -11.27 -11.67 -3.13
N THR A 52 -12.38 -11.07 -3.54
CA THR A 52 -12.54 -9.60 -3.55
C THR A 52 -12.51 -9.01 -2.15
N THR A 53 -13.06 -9.67 -1.15
CA THR A 53 -13.13 -9.13 0.21
C THR A 53 -11.85 -9.37 1.01
N LEU A 54 -11.18 -10.50 0.83
CA LEU A 54 -10.05 -10.89 1.66
C LEU A 54 -8.69 -10.66 0.99
N LEU A 55 -8.55 -10.96 -0.30
CA LEU A 55 -7.25 -10.88 -0.99
C LEU A 55 -7.03 -9.56 -1.72
N CYS A 56 -8.07 -9.02 -2.35
CA CYS A 56 -7.94 -7.79 -3.12
C CYS A 56 -7.46 -6.57 -2.32
N PRO A 57 -7.87 -6.34 -1.06
CA PRO A 57 -7.36 -5.21 -0.28
C PRO A 57 -5.85 -5.26 -0.07
N ILE A 58 -5.27 -6.46 0.17
CA ILE A 58 -3.81 -6.63 0.33
C ILE A 58 -3.10 -6.27 -0.98
N LEU A 59 -3.61 -6.81 -2.10
CA LEU A 59 -3.05 -6.53 -3.42
C LEU A 59 -3.09 -5.04 -3.73
N TYR A 60 -4.21 -4.38 -3.46
CA TYR A 60 -4.33 -2.95 -3.67
C TYR A 60 -3.38 -2.13 -2.79
N LEU A 61 -3.28 -2.44 -1.48
CA LEU A 61 -2.40 -1.72 -0.55
C LEU A 61 -0.91 -1.90 -0.88
N SER A 62 -0.54 -2.94 -1.63
CA SER A 62 0.84 -3.09 -2.10
C SER A 62 1.25 -1.98 -3.08
N VAL A 63 0.31 -1.40 -3.85
CA VAL A 63 0.61 -0.35 -4.85
C VAL A 63 1.16 0.92 -4.20
N PRO A 64 0.47 1.57 -3.25
CA PRO A 64 0.99 2.79 -2.63
C PRO A 64 2.33 2.56 -1.93
N ILE A 65 2.55 1.39 -1.33
CA ILE A 65 3.81 1.06 -0.66
C ILE A 65 4.93 0.94 -1.70
N ILE A 66 4.76 0.12 -2.74
CA ILE A 66 5.78 -0.10 -3.77
C ILE A 66 6.11 1.21 -4.49
N CYS A 67 5.09 1.97 -4.90
CA CYS A 67 5.29 3.24 -5.59
C CYS A 67 5.99 4.27 -4.71
N SER A 68 5.62 4.36 -3.43
CA SER A 68 6.24 5.28 -2.47
C SER A 68 7.70 4.94 -2.22
N VAL A 69 8.00 3.66 -1.98
CA VAL A 69 9.37 3.21 -1.76
C VAL A 69 10.22 3.41 -3.00
N ALA A 70 9.72 3.07 -4.19
CA ALA A 70 10.44 3.27 -5.44
C ALA A 70 10.72 4.76 -5.70
N ALA A 71 9.71 5.62 -5.58
CA ALA A 71 9.85 7.06 -5.77
C ALA A 71 10.85 7.68 -4.78
N ALA A 72 10.76 7.31 -3.50
CA ALA A 72 11.68 7.78 -2.47
C ALA A 72 13.10 7.26 -2.73
N SER A 73 13.27 5.98 -3.04
CA SER A 73 14.59 5.40 -3.33
C SER A 73 15.25 6.07 -4.52
N CYS A 74 14.54 6.22 -5.64
CA CYS A 74 15.07 6.89 -6.83
C CYS A 74 15.45 8.35 -6.54
N THR A 75 14.63 9.08 -5.78
CA THR A 75 14.87 10.50 -5.52
C THR A 75 16.05 10.72 -4.57
N PHE A 76 16.16 9.94 -3.51
CA PHE A 76 17.21 10.14 -2.51
C PHE A 76 18.53 9.43 -2.88
N PHE A 77 18.47 8.21 -3.44
CA PHE A 77 19.67 7.49 -3.87
C PHE A 77 20.26 8.06 -5.17
N GLY A 78 19.41 8.43 -6.12
CA GLY A 78 19.87 8.97 -7.40
C GLY A 78 20.74 10.20 -7.24
N GLU A 79 20.47 11.04 -6.26
CA GLU A 79 21.32 12.22 -5.96
C GLU A 79 22.64 11.84 -5.29
N LYS A 80 22.63 10.79 -4.43
CA LYS A 80 23.85 10.29 -3.79
C LYS A 80 24.80 9.68 -4.81
N GLU A 81 24.28 8.89 -5.76
CA GLU A 81 25.10 8.28 -6.83
C GLU A 81 25.61 9.30 -7.85
N ASN A 82 24.80 10.30 -8.18
CA ASN A 82 25.16 11.31 -9.18
C ASN A 82 26.01 12.47 -8.62
N GLY A 83 26.34 12.47 -7.32
CA GLY A 83 27.12 13.54 -6.69
C GLY A 83 26.42 14.91 -6.70
N THR A 84 25.11 14.96 -7.00
CA THR A 84 24.36 16.22 -7.12
C THR A 84 24.00 16.83 -5.77
N ILE A 85 24.26 16.12 -4.68
CA ILE A 85 24.07 16.63 -3.30
C ILE A 85 24.91 17.90 -3.09
N GLU A 86 26.15 17.96 -3.57
CA GLU A 86 27.04 19.12 -3.41
C GLU A 86 26.51 20.35 -4.17
N THR A 87 25.99 20.17 -5.37
CA THR A 87 25.39 21.28 -6.14
C THR A 87 24.11 21.80 -5.50
N LEU A 88 23.38 20.93 -4.80
CA LEU A 88 22.18 21.33 -4.04
C LEU A 88 22.52 22.24 -2.84
N PHE A 89 23.70 22.03 -2.24
CA PHE A 89 24.20 22.87 -1.13
C PHE A 89 24.71 24.25 -1.57
N LEU A 90 25.09 24.39 -2.84
CA LEU A 90 25.44 25.67 -3.41
C LEU A 90 24.21 26.56 -3.69
N SER A 91 23.00 25.97 -3.68
CA SER A 91 21.77 26.74 -3.81
C SER A 91 21.43 27.47 -2.51
N SER A 92 20.83 28.64 -2.62
CA SER A 92 20.41 29.47 -1.47
C SER A 92 19.22 28.88 -0.66
N MET A 93 18.76 27.68 -1.02
CA MET A 93 17.59 27.03 -0.36
C MET A 93 18.01 26.29 0.91
N SER A 94 17.18 26.37 1.94
CA SER A 94 17.43 25.59 3.17
C SER A 94 17.24 24.08 2.90
N ALA A 95 18.17 23.27 3.39
CA ALA A 95 18.13 21.80 3.27
C ALA A 95 16.78 21.20 3.75
N LYS A 96 16.18 21.82 4.77
CA LYS A 96 14.88 21.43 5.28
C LYS A 96 13.77 21.63 4.23
N SER A 97 13.80 22.74 3.51
CA SER A 97 12.79 23.03 2.47
C SER A 97 12.90 22.03 1.32
N VAL A 98 14.12 21.70 0.90
CA VAL A 98 14.36 20.68 -0.14
C VAL A 98 13.86 19.30 0.30
N PHE A 99 14.16 18.89 1.53
CA PHE A 99 13.71 17.61 2.08
C PHE A 99 12.17 17.51 2.12
N HIS A 100 11.49 18.58 2.58
CA HIS A 100 10.03 18.61 2.62
C HIS A 100 9.44 18.55 1.19
N ALA A 101 10.00 19.30 0.26
CA ALA A 101 9.55 19.28 -1.14
C ALA A 101 9.65 17.87 -1.75
N LYS A 102 10.77 17.17 -1.53
CA LYS A 102 10.99 15.80 -2.02
C LYS A 102 9.96 14.82 -1.46
N ILE A 103 9.75 14.81 -0.14
CA ILE A 103 8.75 13.94 0.50
C ILE A 103 7.36 14.24 -0.07
N THR A 104 6.99 15.51 -0.22
CA THR A 104 5.68 15.89 -0.75
C THR A 104 5.50 15.40 -2.18
N VAL A 105 6.49 15.60 -3.06
CA VAL A 105 6.43 15.17 -4.46
C VAL A 105 6.34 13.64 -4.56
N CYS A 106 7.19 12.89 -3.84
CA CYS A 106 7.16 11.43 -3.84
C CYS A 106 5.80 10.89 -3.35
N THR A 107 5.24 11.51 -2.30
CA THR A 107 3.94 11.13 -1.77
C THR A 107 2.82 11.41 -2.77
N LEU A 108 2.80 12.59 -3.39
CA LEU A 108 1.78 12.95 -4.39
C LEU A 108 1.81 12.02 -5.60
N ILE A 109 3.00 11.72 -6.15
CA ILE A 109 3.15 10.79 -7.27
C ILE A 109 2.60 9.42 -6.89
N SER A 110 2.95 8.92 -5.71
CA SER A 110 2.49 7.61 -5.23
C SER A 110 0.98 7.56 -5.04
N VAL A 111 0.37 8.61 -4.51
CA VAL A 111 -1.09 8.72 -4.34
C VAL A 111 -1.81 8.73 -5.68
N ILE A 112 -1.33 9.54 -6.64
CA ILE A 112 -1.92 9.62 -7.98
C ILE A 112 -1.86 8.27 -8.69
N ILE A 113 -0.70 7.61 -8.69
CA ILE A 113 -0.54 6.28 -9.29
C ILE A 113 -1.47 5.26 -8.61
N SER A 114 -1.59 5.32 -7.29
CA SER A 114 -2.46 4.41 -6.53
C SER A 114 -3.95 4.63 -6.85
N TRP A 115 -4.39 5.87 -7.01
CA TRP A 115 -5.77 6.16 -7.39
C TRP A 115 -6.08 5.73 -8.83
N ILE A 116 -5.15 5.94 -9.77
CA ILE A 116 -5.29 5.43 -11.13
C ILE A 116 -5.39 3.88 -11.10
N SER A 117 -4.52 3.23 -10.30
CA SER A 117 -4.57 1.77 -10.12
C SER A 117 -5.89 1.31 -9.50
N PHE A 118 -6.45 2.07 -8.56
CA PHE A 118 -7.74 1.77 -7.94
C PHE A 118 -8.88 1.80 -8.96
N VAL A 119 -8.90 2.80 -9.84
CA VAL A 119 -9.92 2.89 -10.89
C VAL A 119 -9.83 1.70 -11.85
N VAL A 120 -8.62 1.38 -12.33
CA VAL A 120 -8.40 0.23 -13.24
C VAL A 120 -8.79 -1.09 -12.57
N PHE A 121 -8.35 -1.28 -11.33
CA PHE A 121 -8.71 -2.44 -10.51
C PHE A 121 -10.21 -2.54 -10.29
N GLY A 122 -10.87 -1.43 -9.92
CA GLY A 122 -12.30 -1.36 -9.70
C GLY A 122 -13.12 -1.73 -10.92
N ILE A 123 -12.72 -1.26 -12.10
CA ILE A 123 -13.35 -1.64 -13.38
C ILE A 123 -13.19 -3.14 -13.62
N THR A 124 -11.99 -3.69 -13.43
CA THR A 124 -11.70 -5.11 -13.63
C THR A 124 -12.57 -6.00 -12.73
N VAL A 125 -12.64 -5.67 -11.43
CA VAL A 125 -13.44 -6.46 -10.48
C VAL A 125 -14.94 -6.29 -10.74
N SER A 126 -15.41 -5.09 -11.07
CA SER A 126 -16.83 -4.85 -11.40
C SER A 126 -17.29 -5.67 -12.61
N ILE A 127 -16.45 -5.79 -13.64
CA ILE A 127 -16.74 -6.64 -14.80
C ILE A 127 -16.81 -8.11 -14.36
N ALA A 128 -15.89 -8.56 -13.53
CA ALA A 128 -15.87 -9.94 -13.03
C ALA A 128 -17.09 -10.27 -12.18
N ASP A 129 -17.49 -9.39 -11.25
CA ASP A 129 -18.68 -9.56 -10.43
C ASP A 129 -19.94 -9.68 -11.28
N LEU A 130 -20.05 -8.87 -12.33
CA LEU A 130 -21.18 -8.91 -13.26
C LEU A 130 -21.23 -10.22 -14.07
N LEU A 131 -20.07 -10.70 -14.54
CA LEU A 131 -19.98 -11.94 -15.33
C LEU A 131 -20.19 -13.20 -14.48
N LEU A 132 -19.75 -13.19 -13.25
CA LEU A 132 -19.81 -14.35 -12.34
C LEU A 132 -21.04 -14.33 -11.42
N GLY A 133 -21.88 -13.28 -11.49
CA GLY A 133 -23.08 -13.13 -10.66
C GLY A 133 -22.76 -12.92 -9.18
N ALA A 134 -21.59 -12.39 -8.85
CA ALA A 134 -21.20 -12.07 -7.49
C ALA A 134 -21.85 -10.74 -7.01
N PRO A 135 -22.05 -10.55 -5.69
CA PRO A 135 -22.49 -9.26 -5.17
C PRO A 135 -21.47 -8.18 -5.47
N TYR A 136 -21.96 -6.98 -5.80
CA TYR A 136 -21.12 -5.85 -6.17
C TYR A 136 -20.11 -5.52 -5.06
N PHE A 137 -18.81 -5.51 -5.41
CA PHE A 137 -17.72 -5.40 -4.43
C PHE A 137 -17.58 -4.00 -3.83
N PHE A 138 -18.00 -2.94 -4.55
CA PHE A 138 -17.77 -1.55 -4.19
C PHE A 138 -18.64 -1.14 -3.00
N ASN A 139 -18.03 -1.15 -1.83
CA ASN A 139 -18.62 -0.75 -0.55
C ASN A 139 -17.91 0.50 -0.01
N LEU A 140 -18.53 1.13 1.00
CA LEU A 140 -17.96 2.29 1.70
C LEU A 140 -16.56 1.97 2.28
N GLU A 141 -16.29 0.73 2.66
CA GLU A 141 -14.99 0.26 3.14
C GLU A 141 -13.88 0.46 2.10
N TRP A 142 -14.16 0.17 0.82
CA TRP A 142 -13.24 0.39 -0.29
C TRP A 142 -12.95 1.86 -0.53
N LEU A 143 -13.97 2.71 -0.37
CA LEU A 143 -13.81 4.15 -0.53
C LEU A 143 -12.94 4.74 0.58
N VAL A 144 -13.16 4.33 1.84
CA VAL A 144 -12.32 4.74 2.97
C VAL A 144 -10.88 4.25 2.80
N LEU A 145 -10.69 3.02 2.32
CA LEU A 145 -9.38 2.44 2.05
C LEU A 145 -8.65 3.24 0.97
N ALA A 146 -9.33 3.58 -0.14
CA ALA A 146 -8.72 4.32 -1.25
C ALA A 146 -8.49 5.80 -0.95
N LEU A 147 -9.41 6.48 -0.25
CA LEU A 147 -9.32 7.93 -0.02
C LEU A 147 -8.56 8.30 1.26
N LEU A 148 -8.69 7.50 2.31
CA LEU A 148 -8.10 7.80 3.61
C LEU A 148 -6.79 7.02 3.82
N LEU A 149 -6.81 5.70 3.70
CA LEU A 149 -5.66 4.87 4.03
C LEU A 149 -4.54 5.02 2.99
N THR A 150 -4.85 5.12 1.70
CA THR A 150 -3.85 5.21 0.64
C THR A 150 -2.91 6.42 0.78
N PRO A 151 -3.39 7.69 0.94
CA PRO A 151 -2.49 8.82 1.09
C PRO A 151 -1.67 8.78 2.39
N VAL A 152 -2.27 8.31 3.48
CA VAL A 152 -1.56 8.16 4.76
C VAL A 152 -0.47 7.10 4.66
N LEU A 153 -0.76 5.97 4.02
CA LEU A 153 0.18 4.89 3.81
C LEU A 153 1.32 5.30 2.88
N SER A 154 1.01 6.06 1.81
CA SER A 154 2.03 6.61 0.90
C SER A 154 2.98 7.56 1.64
N LEU A 155 2.44 8.49 2.42
CA LEU A 155 3.24 9.40 3.24
C LEU A 155 4.12 8.64 4.24
N PHE A 156 3.53 7.69 4.98
CA PHE A 156 4.25 6.86 5.93
C PHE A 156 5.40 6.11 5.27
N SER A 157 5.16 5.49 4.12
CA SER A 157 6.16 4.72 3.38
C SER A 157 7.32 5.58 2.89
N VAL A 158 7.04 6.78 2.33
CA VAL A 158 8.09 7.73 1.89
C VAL A 158 8.94 8.18 3.06
N VAL A 159 8.31 8.58 4.17
CA VAL A 159 9.02 9.05 5.36
C VAL A 159 9.83 7.92 6.01
N PHE A 160 9.28 6.72 6.05
CA PHE A 160 9.98 5.55 6.58
C PHE A 160 11.24 5.25 5.76
N VAL A 161 11.13 5.18 4.43
CA VAL A 161 12.28 4.98 3.55
C VAL A 161 13.31 6.08 3.72
N SER A 162 12.90 7.35 3.74
CA SER A 162 13.83 8.46 3.94
C SER A 162 14.59 8.38 5.28
N SER A 163 13.96 7.82 6.32
CA SER A 163 14.59 7.60 7.63
C SER A 163 15.58 6.42 7.65
N VAL A 164 15.35 5.42 6.81
CA VAL A 164 16.20 4.21 6.71
C VAL A 164 17.38 4.46 5.77
N LEU A 165 17.22 5.35 4.81
CA LEU A 165 18.18 5.60 3.74
C LEU A 165 19.56 6.03 4.23
N SER A 166 19.66 6.69 5.40
CA SER A 166 20.93 7.02 6.03
C SER A 166 21.77 5.78 6.41
N ARG A 167 21.14 4.60 6.50
CA ARG A 167 21.79 3.35 6.91
C ARG A 167 21.98 2.35 5.78
N VAL A 168 21.42 2.62 4.61
CA VAL A 168 21.41 1.71 3.45
C VAL A 168 22.46 2.16 2.44
N TYR A 169 23.25 1.21 1.94
CA TYR A 169 24.35 1.50 1.02
C TYR A 169 23.97 1.31 -0.45
N ASN A 170 22.94 0.52 -0.75
CA ASN A 170 22.54 0.17 -2.11
C ASN A 170 21.05 0.42 -2.36
N MET A 171 20.72 0.79 -3.61
CA MET A 171 19.32 0.96 -4.04
C MET A 171 18.49 -0.32 -3.84
N THR A 172 19.09 -1.49 -4.04
CA THR A 172 18.44 -2.80 -3.86
C THR A 172 18.01 -3.02 -2.41
N GLU A 173 18.83 -2.64 -1.43
CA GLU A 173 18.49 -2.73 -0.01
C GLU A 173 17.35 -1.79 0.36
N SER A 174 17.32 -0.60 -0.26
CA SER A 174 16.21 0.34 -0.08
C SER A 174 14.89 -0.26 -0.58
N LEU A 175 14.90 -0.95 -1.72
CA LEU A 175 13.72 -1.60 -2.27
C LEU A 175 13.25 -2.80 -1.40
N GLN A 176 14.14 -3.48 -0.69
CA GLN A 176 13.76 -4.53 0.27
C GLN A 176 12.91 -3.99 1.42
N THR A 177 12.97 -2.69 1.71
CA THR A 177 12.12 -2.02 2.70
C THR A 177 10.64 -2.18 2.39
N VAL A 178 10.25 -2.42 1.12
CA VAL A 178 8.88 -2.78 0.72
C VAL A 178 8.38 -3.99 1.51
N GLY A 179 9.22 -5.02 1.65
CA GLY A 179 8.86 -6.23 2.39
C GLY A 179 8.52 -5.94 3.85
N TYR A 180 9.33 -5.13 4.52
CA TYR A 180 9.08 -4.75 5.92
C TYR A 180 7.80 -3.93 6.10
N LEU A 181 7.47 -3.09 5.14
CA LEU A 181 6.25 -2.28 5.17
C LEU A 181 4.99 -3.09 4.83
N LEU A 182 5.09 -4.07 3.92
CA LEU A 182 3.97 -4.93 3.55
C LEU A 182 3.65 -5.99 4.62
N LEU A 183 4.67 -6.49 5.33
CA LEU A 183 4.54 -7.59 6.27
C LEU A 183 3.42 -7.39 7.31
N PRO A 184 3.31 -6.25 8.04
CA PRO A 184 2.25 -6.06 9.02
C PRO A 184 0.85 -6.10 8.40
N PHE A 185 0.68 -5.62 7.16
CA PHE A 185 -0.61 -5.68 6.46
C PHE A 185 -0.95 -7.11 6.06
N ILE A 186 0.03 -7.86 5.54
CA ILE A 186 -0.15 -9.28 5.19
C ILE A 186 -0.56 -10.07 6.44
N VAL A 187 0.14 -9.87 7.56
CA VAL A 187 -0.16 -10.56 8.83
C VAL A 187 -1.58 -10.20 9.31
N LEU A 188 -1.95 -8.92 9.26
CA LEU A 188 -3.27 -8.46 9.68
C LEU A 188 -4.39 -9.11 8.85
N TYR A 189 -4.22 -9.19 7.54
CA TYR A 189 -5.19 -9.85 6.67
C TYR A 189 -5.19 -11.37 6.80
N LEU A 190 -4.04 -12.00 7.05
CA LEU A 190 -3.97 -13.44 7.32
C LEU A 190 -4.69 -13.82 8.61
N ILE A 191 -4.56 -13.02 9.67
CA ILE A 191 -5.29 -13.24 10.92
C ILE A 191 -6.81 -13.14 10.70
N GLN A 192 -7.27 -12.32 9.75
CA GLN A 192 -8.69 -12.26 9.39
C GLN A 192 -9.26 -13.62 8.96
N PHE A 193 -8.46 -14.47 8.28
CA PHE A 193 -8.89 -15.83 7.91
C PHE A 193 -9.12 -16.74 9.11
N THR A 194 -8.59 -16.41 10.30
CA THR A 194 -8.87 -17.18 11.52
C THR A 194 -10.25 -16.91 12.11
N GLY A 195 -10.98 -15.92 11.60
CA GLY A 195 -12.29 -15.54 12.12
C GLY A 195 -12.25 -14.74 13.43
N VAL A 196 -11.05 -14.41 13.95
CA VAL A 196 -10.91 -13.67 15.22
C VAL A 196 -11.46 -12.24 15.11
N PHE A 197 -11.28 -11.59 13.97
CA PHE A 197 -11.86 -10.28 13.69
C PHE A 197 -12.10 -10.07 12.20
N ARG A 198 -13.01 -9.15 11.88
CA ARG A 198 -13.26 -8.69 10.53
C ARG A 198 -12.68 -7.28 10.38
N VAL A 199 -12.00 -7.03 9.27
CA VAL A 199 -11.56 -5.68 8.91
C VAL A 199 -12.80 -4.87 8.51
N THR A 200 -13.22 -3.98 9.39
CA THR A 200 -14.39 -3.11 9.22
C THR A 200 -13.95 -1.68 8.98
N MET A 201 -14.86 -0.86 8.45
CA MET A 201 -14.62 0.57 8.19
C MET A 201 -13.96 1.32 9.37
N PRO A 202 -14.44 1.20 10.64
CA PRO A 202 -13.81 1.90 11.77
C PRO A 202 -12.40 1.39 12.06
N MET A 203 -12.12 0.12 11.78
CA MET A 203 -10.77 -0.44 11.95
C MET A 203 -9.80 0.11 10.90
N ILE A 204 -10.23 0.24 9.65
CA ILE A 204 -9.42 0.87 8.58
C ILE A 204 -9.11 2.33 8.95
N ALA A 205 -10.12 3.07 9.44
CA ALA A 205 -9.95 4.45 9.88
C ALA A 205 -8.98 4.56 11.07
N LEU A 206 -9.07 3.65 12.05
CA LEU A 206 -8.17 3.60 13.19
C LEU A 206 -6.73 3.32 12.75
N ILE A 207 -6.52 2.36 11.86
CA ILE A 207 -5.20 2.05 11.29
C ILE A 207 -4.64 3.28 10.56
N ALA A 208 -5.46 3.98 9.77
CA ALA A 208 -5.04 5.20 9.09
C ALA A 208 -4.62 6.30 10.06
N VAL A 209 -5.36 6.50 11.16
CA VAL A 209 -4.99 7.48 12.21
C VAL A 209 -3.68 7.10 12.89
N VAL A 210 -3.52 5.85 13.29
CA VAL A 210 -2.28 5.36 13.94
C VAL A 210 -1.08 5.54 13.02
N LEU A 211 -1.20 5.13 11.73
CA LEU A 211 -0.14 5.31 10.74
C LEU A 211 0.15 6.80 10.48
N GLY A 212 -0.89 7.64 10.44
CA GLY A 212 -0.74 9.08 10.27
C GLY A 212 0.04 9.74 11.40
N VAL A 213 -0.28 9.39 12.65
CA VAL A 213 0.47 9.87 13.82
C VAL A 213 1.93 9.39 13.75
N PHE A 214 2.14 8.12 13.42
CA PHE A 214 3.49 7.56 13.29
C PHE A 214 4.28 8.24 12.15
N ALA A 215 3.62 8.51 11.01
CA ALA A 215 4.22 9.25 9.89
C ALA A 215 4.67 10.66 10.31
N ILE A 216 3.85 11.40 11.08
CA ILE A 216 4.18 12.73 11.56
C ILE A 216 5.38 12.68 12.53
N ILE A 217 5.40 11.71 13.45
CA ILE A 217 6.52 11.53 14.38
C ILE A 217 7.81 11.24 13.60
N LEU A 218 7.78 10.28 12.69
CA LEU A 218 8.95 9.93 11.87
C LEU A 218 9.39 11.10 10.98
N PHE A 219 8.46 11.84 10.40
CA PHE A 219 8.76 13.03 9.61
C PHE A 219 9.54 14.08 10.41
N ASN A 220 9.10 14.38 11.64
CA ASN A 220 9.78 15.31 12.51
C ASN A 220 11.17 14.81 12.92
N LEU A 221 11.32 13.51 13.21
CA LEU A 221 12.60 12.91 13.55
C LEU A 221 13.58 12.89 12.35
N SER A 222 13.09 12.51 11.16
CA SER A 222 13.90 12.46 9.95
C SER A 222 14.37 13.84 9.50
N SER A 223 13.49 14.85 9.58
CA SER A 223 13.85 16.23 9.22
C SER A 223 14.93 16.82 10.16
N ARG A 224 14.93 16.45 11.43
CA ARG A 224 15.96 16.86 12.41
C ARG A 224 17.30 16.18 12.15
N LYS A 225 17.31 14.88 11.84
CA LYS A 225 18.54 14.13 11.51
C LYS A 225 19.20 14.65 10.26
N PHE A 226 18.43 14.90 9.22
CA PHE A 226 18.92 15.45 7.96
C PHE A 226 19.63 16.80 8.13
N GLN A 227 19.13 17.65 9.06
CA GLN A 227 19.81 18.89 9.41
C GLN A 227 21.11 18.68 10.20
N ALA A 228 21.13 17.71 11.11
CA ALA A 228 22.30 17.43 11.93
C ALA A 228 23.46 16.85 11.06
N GLU A 229 23.20 15.89 10.20
CA GLU A 229 24.23 15.32 9.30
C GLU A 229 24.87 16.40 8.40
N LEU A 230 24.10 17.39 7.98
CA LEU A 230 24.59 18.53 7.21
C LEU A 230 25.48 19.49 7.99
N LEU A 231 25.18 19.69 9.27
CA LEU A 231 25.99 20.56 10.16
C LEU A 231 27.32 19.88 10.52
N PHE A 232 27.30 18.55 10.72
CA PHE A 232 28.51 17.80 11.10
C PHE A 232 29.39 17.48 9.88
N GLY A 233 28.86 17.28 8.67
CA GLY A 233 29.64 17.11 7.44
C GLY A 233 30.49 18.33 7.11
N ARG A 234 30.04 19.52 7.49
CA ARG A 234 30.76 20.78 7.28
C ARG A 234 31.92 21.02 8.23
N SER A 235 31.92 20.35 9.41
CA SER A 235 32.98 20.48 10.41
C SER A 235 34.13 19.47 10.25
N SER A 236 34.04 18.54 9.30
CA SER A 236 35.10 17.55 9.01
C SER A 236 35.97 17.93 7.82
N GLU A 237 35.72 19.07 7.14
CA GLU A 237 36.51 19.62 6.02
C GLU A 237 37.31 20.90 6.40
N GLU A 238 37.24 21.36 7.65
CA GLU A 238 38.16 22.38 8.22
C GLU A 238 39.26 21.69 9.06
#